data_baf5f24edfd4c36c3c1e7272571bb0b7
#
_entry.id   baf5f24edfd4c36c3c1e7272571bb0b7
#
_cell.length_a   1.000
_cell.length_b   1.000
_cell.length_c   1.000
_cell.angle_alpha   90.00
_cell.angle_beta   90.00
_cell.angle_gamma   90.00
#
_symmetry.space_group_name_H-M   'P 1'
#
loop_
_entity.id
_entity.type
_entity.pdbx_description
1 polymer ?
#
loop_
_entity_poly.entity_id
_entity_poly.type
_entity_poly.pdbx_seq_one_letter_code
_entity_poly.pdbx_strand_id
1 'polypeptide(L)'
;MASIPANELAREILDACLKEGTWPARVLDDLIERALDEDDEFTATAATRALFGIVIERLGDLFEPALCDVYAKLFSHVIARALPEYSANDLMIRYRRIRQPRRFRGGEVRRVFVLSRVTLGADVAVTSVALAAAKERFPDAEICLVGPEKNGVAARAGRARRC
;
A
#
# COMPACT_ATOMS: atom_id res chain seq x y z
N MET A 1 34.64 6.38 -13.20
CA MET A 1 33.95 7.36 -12.33
C MET A 1 33.40 6.58 -11.16
N ALA A 2 33.57 7.03 -9.91
CA ALA A 2 32.99 6.35 -8.77
C ALA A 2 31.45 6.43 -8.86
N SER A 3 30.77 5.30 -8.69
CA SER A 3 29.29 5.27 -8.65
C SER A 3 28.80 5.96 -7.37
N ILE A 4 27.78 6.79 -7.48
CA ILE A 4 27.16 7.45 -6.32
C ILE A 4 26.56 6.37 -5.41
N PRO A 5 26.81 6.40 -4.09
CA PRO A 5 26.24 5.43 -3.16
C PRO A 5 24.70 5.43 -3.15
N ALA A 6 24.07 4.25 -3.04
CA ALA A 6 22.61 4.12 -3.04
C ALA A 6 21.92 4.99 -1.97
N ASN A 7 22.55 5.13 -0.79
CA ASN A 7 22.02 5.97 0.28
C ASN A 7 22.01 7.48 -0.07
N GLU A 8 22.93 7.93 -0.89
CA GLU A 8 22.96 9.33 -1.34
C GLU A 8 21.84 9.59 -2.35
N LEU A 9 21.67 8.69 -3.32
CA LEU A 9 20.53 8.74 -4.26
C LEU A 9 19.19 8.74 -3.53
N ALA A 10 19.04 7.87 -2.54
CA ALA A 10 17.81 7.77 -1.75
C ALA A 10 17.53 9.07 -0.96
N ARG A 11 18.55 9.70 -0.39
CA ARG A 11 18.40 11.00 0.30
C ARG A 11 18.00 12.12 -0.64
N GLU A 12 18.60 12.17 -1.83
CA GLU A 12 18.24 13.15 -2.87
C GLU A 12 16.77 13.01 -3.26
N ILE A 13 16.30 11.78 -3.47
CA ILE A 13 14.89 11.49 -3.78
C ILE A 13 13.98 11.93 -2.63
N LEU A 14 14.30 11.54 -1.39
CA LEU A 14 13.50 11.91 -0.22
C LEU A 14 13.43 13.42 -0.04
N ASP A 15 14.56 14.11 -0.13
CA ASP A 15 14.64 15.55 0.00
C ASP A 15 13.79 16.28 -1.04
N ALA A 16 13.81 15.83 -2.29
CA ALA A 16 12.97 16.38 -3.35
C ALA A 16 11.48 16.11 -3.09
N CYS A 17 11.10 14.89 -2.65
CA CYS A 17 9.74 14.58 -2.25
C CYS A 17 9.23 15.50 -1.14
N LEU A 18 10.05 15.78 -0.13
CA LEU A 18 9.66 16.61 1.02
C LEU A 18 9.58 18.10 0.69
N LYS A 19 10.46 18.60 -0.17
CA LYS A 19 10.55 20.03 -0.50
C LYS A 19 9.65 20.44 -1.66
N GLU A 20 9.57 19.59 -2.68
CA GLU A 20 8.97 19.90 -3.97
C GLU A 20 7.71 19.09 -4.29
N GLY A 21 7.42 18.06 -3.50
CA GLY A 21 6.31 17.14 -3.75
C GLY A 21 6.50 16.26 -5.00
N THR A 22 7.75 16.14 -5.47
CA THR A 22 8.15 15.35 -6.64
C THR A 22 9.53 14.75 -6.42
N TRP A 23 10.07 14.04 -7.40
CA TRP A 23 11.41 13.44 -7.33
C TRP A 23 12.15 13.52 -8.67
N PRO A 24 13.49 13.51 -8.67
CA PRO A 24 14.29 13.44 -9.88
C PRO A 24 14.15 12.03 -10.51
N ALA A 25 13.40 11.94 -11.62
CA ALA A 25 13.00 10.66 -12.23
C ALA A 25 14.22 9.76 -12.55
N ARG A 26 15.31 10.33 -13.11
CA ARG A 26 16.51 9.57 -13.45
C ARG A 26 17.23 8.98 -12.24
N VAL A 27 17.21 9.70 -11.10
CA VAL A 27 17.83 9.24 -9.85
C VAL A 27 17.03 8.08 -9.25
N LEU A 28 15.70 8.18 -9.30
CA LEU A 28 14.82 7.09 -8.86
C LEU A 28 14.97 5.86 -9.76
N ASP A 29 14.99 6.06 -11.08
CA ASP A 29 15.15 4.96 -12.04
C ASP A 29 16.49 4.25 -11.84
N ASP A 30 17.60 4.99 -11.67
CA ASP A 30 18.92 4.41 -11.35
C ASP A 30 18.89 3.59 -10.05
N LEU A 31 18.26 4.12 -8.99
CA LEU A 31 18.15 3.39 -7.72
C LEU A 31 17.30 2.11 -7.85
N ILE A 32 16.22 2.15 -8.63
CA ILE A 32 15.39 0.97 -8.90
C ILE A 32 16.14 -0.06 -9.75
N GLU A 33 16.84 0.38 -10.80
CA GLU A 33 17.63 -0.50 -11.66
C GLU A 33 18.69 -1.26 -10.86
N ARG A 34 19.38 -0.57 -9.96
CA ARG A 34 20.34 -1.23 -9.04
C ARG A 34 19.66 -2.19 -8.05
N ALA A 35 18.45 -1.86 -7.59
CA ALA A 35 17.69 -2.74 -6.69
C ALA A 35 17.19 -4.02 -7.38
N LEU A 36 17.05 -4.00 -8.72
CA LEU A 36 16.61 -5.11 -9.56
C LEU A 36 17.77 -5.84 -10.25
N ASP A 37 19.03 -5.47 -9.97
CA ASP A 37 20.20 -6.09 -10.57
C ASP A 37 20.41 -7.50 -10.00
N GLU A 38 20.11 -8.52 -10.82
CA GLU A 38 20.24 -9.92 -10.43
C GLU A 38 21.70 -10.41 -10.46
N ASP A 39 22.59 -9.68 -11.14
CA ASP A 39 23.99 -10.06 -11.29
C ASP A 39 24.88 -9.56 -10.12
N ASP A 40 24.45 -8.52 -9.41
CA ASP A 40 25.15 -7.95 -8.23
C ASP A 40 24.25 -7.89 -7.00
N GLU A 41 24.13 -9.00 -6.28
CA GLU A 41 23.33 -9.13 -5.06
C GLU A 41 23.70 -8.10 -3.98
N PHE A 42 24.98 -7.74 -3.86
CA PHE A 42 25.43 -6.75 -2.88
C PHE A 42 24.87 -5.36 -3.20
N THR A 43 24.99 -4.93 -4.45
CA THR A 43 24.45 -3.64 -4.94
C THR A 43 22.91 -3.65 -4.86
N ALA A 44 22.24 -4.74 -5.28
CA ALA A 44 20.80 -4.88 -5.21
C ALA A 44 20.27 -4.78 -3.78
N THR A 45 20.91 -5.47 -2.84
CA THR A 45 20.54 -5.40 -1.42
C THR A 45 20.71 -3.99 -0.85
N ALA A 46 21.82 -3.31 -1.16
CA ALA A 46 22.07 -1.96 -0.69
C ALA A 46 21.07 -0.97 -1.26
N ALA A 47 20.76 -1.05 -2.56
CA ALA A 47 19.79 -0.20 -3.24
C ALA A 47 18.36 -0.45 -2.72
N THR A 48 17.97 -1.70 -2.53
CA THR A 48 16.66 -2.07 -1.94
C THR A 48 16.50 -1.48 -0.54
N ARG A 49 17.50 -1.65 0.33
CA ARG A 49 17.48 -1.08 1.68
C ARG A 49 17.40 0.44 1.68
N ALA A 50 18.13 1.10 0.77
CA ALA A 50 18.11 2.55 0.63
C ALA A 50 16.72 3.03 0.13
N LEU A 51 16.17 2.41 -0.91
CA LEU A 51 14.86 2.75 -1.47
C LEU A 51 13.75 2.58 -0.43
N PHE A 52 13.68 1.43 0.24
CA PHE A 52 12.61 1.17 1.21
C PHE A 52 12.85 1.93 2.52
N GLY A 53 14.00 1.77 3.17
CA GLY A 53 14.24 2.34 4.50
C GLY A 53 14.39 3.86 4.52
N ILE A 54 15.01 4.45 3.48
CA ILE A 54 15.23 5.91 3.46
C ILE A 54 14.05 6.64 2.80
N VAL A 55 13.47 6.10 1.71
CA VAL A 55 12.44 6.83 0.95
C VAL A 55 11.03 6.35 1.33
N ILE A 56 10.71 5.07 1.07
CA ILE A 56 9.33 4.57 1.15
C ILE A 56 8.82 4.60 2.60
N GLU A 57 9.54 4.00 3.53
CA GLU A 57 9.15 3.94 4.95
C GLU A 57 9.10 5.36 5.54
N ARG A 58 10.11 6.19 5.24
CA ARG A 58 10.16 7.55 5.78
C ARG A 58 8.99 8.41 5.31
N LEU A 59 8.61 8.35 4.03
CA LEU A 59 7.43 9.06 3.53
C LEU A 59 6.13 8.53 4.16
N GLY A 60 6.04 7.21 4.41
CA GLY A 60 4.91 6.59 5.09
C GLY A 60 4.79 7.02 6.56
N ASP A 61 5.90 7.05 7.29
CA ASP A 61 5.95 7.30 8.73
C ASP A 61 5.66 8.76 9.11
N LEU A 62 5.80 9.69 8.18
CA LEU A 62 5.51 11.10 8.45
C LEU A 62 4.02 11.38 8.66
N PHE A 63 3.13 10.52 8.19
CA PHE A 63 1.66 10.66 8.29
C PHE A 63 1.14 12.02 7.78
N GLU A 64 1.89 12.69 6.89
CA GLU A 64 1.52 13.98 6.32
C GLU A 64 0.52 13.80 5.16
N PRO A 65 -0.72 14.34 5.27
CA PRO A 65 -1.73 14.19 4.20
C PRO A 65 -1.26 14.70 2.84
N ALA A 66 -0.47 15.77 2.81
CA ALA A 66 0.09 16.33 1.58
C ALA A 66 1.07 15.37 0.87
N LEU A 67 1.75 14.51 1.63
CA LEU A 67 2.69 13.53 1.10
C LEU A 67 2.04 12.22 0.68
N CYS A 68 0.77 11.97 1.03
CA CYS A 68 0.08 10.73 0.65
C CYS A 68 0.04 10.52 -0.87
N ASP A 69 -0.19 11.57 -1.64
CA ASP A 69 -0.23 11.49 -3.10
C ASP A 69 1.18 11.33 -3.70
N VAL A 70 2.19 11.98 -3.09
CA VAL A 70 3.60 11.81 -3.47
C VAL A 70 4.03 10.37 -3.24
N TYR A 71 3.79 9.85 -2.04
CA TYR A 71 4.03 8.45 -1.69
C TYR A 71 3.35 7.48 -2.66
N ALA A 72 2.04 7.67 -2.92
CA ALA A 72 1.29 6.78 -3.79
C ALA A 72 1.81 6.78 -5.23
N LYS A 73 2.16 7.94 -5.78
CA LYS A 73 2.73 8.07 -7.11
C LYS A 73 4.11 7.41 -7.19
N LEU A 74 5.01 7.72 -6.23
CA LEU A 74 6.35 7.17 -6.19
C LEU A 74 6.30 5.65 -6.06
N PHE A 75 5.53 5.13 -5.12
CA PHE A 75 5.43 3.69 -4.90
C PHE A 75 4.75 2.97 -6.07
N SER A 76 3.78 3.60 -6.73
CA SER A 76 3.20 3.06 -7.97
C SER A 76 4.22 2.98 -9.10
N HIS A 77 5.14 3.96 -9.20
CA HIS A 77 6.23 3.93 -10.16
C HIS A 77 7.21 2.79 -9.86
N VAL A 78 7.63 2.64 -8.60
CA VAL A 78 8.49 1.52 -8.16
C VAL A 78 7.88 0.17 -8.48
N ILE A 79 6.59 -0.03 -8.15
CA ILE A 79 5.89 -1.29 -8.46
C ILE A 79 5.85 -1.56 -9.96
N ALA A 80 5.52 -0.55 -10.77
CA ALA A 80 5.42 -0.72 -12.22
C ALA A 80 6.79 -1.00 -12.89
N ARG A 81 7.89 -0.58 -12.26
CA ARG A 81 9.25 -0.92 -12.73
C ARG A 81 9.66 -2.34 -12.33
N ALA A 82 9.31 -2.76 -11.12
CA ALA A 82 9.62 -4.10 -10.60
C ALA A 82 8.70 -5.20 -11.15
N LEU A 83 7.45 -4.87 -11.48
CA LEU A 83 6.41 -5.80 -11.92
C LEU A 83 5.76 -5.25 -13.20
N PRO A 84 6.30 -5.60 -14.40
CA PRO A 84 5.85 -5.02 -15.67
C PRO A 84 4.37 -5.28 -16.04
N GLU A 85 3.72 -6.24 -15.39
CA GLU A 85 2.29 -6.52 -15.53
C GLU A 85 1.40 -5.42 -14.91
N TYR A 86 1.96 -4.51 -14.10
CA TYR A 86 1.24 -3.38 -13.52
C TYR A 86 1.68 -2.07 -14.15
N SER A 87 0.72 -1.22 -14.52
CA SER A 87 1.03 0.15 -14.90
C SER A 87 0.89 1.09 -13.70
N ALA A 88 1.78 2.07 -13.60
CA ALA A 88 1.71 3.09 -12.54
C ALA A 88 0.37 3.85 -12.57
N ASN A 89 -0.18 4.09 -13.76
CA ASN A 89 -1.47 4.75 -13.91
C ASN A 89 -2.62 3.91 -13.35
N ASP A 90 -2.67 2.60 -13.62
CA ASP A 90 -3.71 1.72 -13.10
C ASP A 90 -3.64 1.59 -11.58
N LEU A 91 -2.43 1.53 -11.02
CA LEU A 91 -2.22 1.56 -9.55
C LEU A 91 -2.74 2.87 -8.95
N MET A 92 -2.48 4.02 -9.58
CA MET A 92 -2.99 5.31 -9.14
C MET A 92 -4.51 5.43 -9.29
N ILE A 93 -5.12 4.84 -10.32
CA ILE A 93 -6.59 4.77 -10.45
C ILE A 93 -7.18 3.96 -9.29
N ARG A 94 -6.57 2.81 -8.95
CA ARG A 94 -6.99 1.98 -7.80
C ARG A 94 -6.84 2.74 -6.48
N TYR A 95 -5.71 3.42 -6.26
CA TYR A 95 -5.48 4.26 -5.09
C TYR A 95 -6.56 5.33 -4.94
N ARG A 96 -6.87 6.08 -6.01
CA ARG A 96 -7.92 7.12 -5.98
C ARG A 96 -9.31 6.55 -5.66
N ARG A 97 -9.64 5.36 -6.17
CA ARG A 97 -10.90 4.68 -5.83
C ARG A 97 -11.02 4.36 -4.34
N ILE A 98 -9.91 4.00 -3.69
CA ILE A 98 -9.86 3.73 -2.24
C ILE A 98 -10.00 5.04 -1.46
N ARG A 99 -9.31 6.10 -1.88
CA ARG A 99 -9.35 7.41 -1.22
C ARG A 99 -10.66 8.16 -1.43
N GLN A 100 -11.36 7.90 -2.54
CA GLN A 100 -12.64 8.49 -2.89
C GLN A 100 -13.69 7.41 -3.13
N PRO A 101 -14.12 6.70 -2.07
CA PRO A 101 -15.08 5.62 -2.21
C PRO A 101 -16.43 6.16 -2.70
N ARG A 102 -17.07 5.38 -3.56
CA ARG A 102 -18.44 5.71 -3.99
C ARG A 102 -19.38 5.56 -2.81
N ARG A 103 -20.19 6.58 -2.57
CA ARG A 103 -21.25 6.49 -1.57
C ARG A 103 -22.32 5.50 -2.03
N PHE A 104 -22.72 4.61 -1.12
CA PHE A 104 -23.88 3.77 -1.35
C PHE A 104 -25.15 4.63 -1.44
N ARG A 105 -25.86 4.52 -2.55
CA ARG A 105 -27.06 5.35 -2.83
C ARG A 105 -28.37 4.70 -2.42
N GLY A 106 -28.32 3.55 -1.76
CA GLY A 106 -29.49 2.76 -1.39
C GLY A 106 -29.73 1.61 -2.38
N GLY A 107 -30.64 0.70 -2.00
CA GLY A 107 -30.96 -0.53 -2.72
C GLY A 107 -30.81 -1.76 -1.84
N GLU A 108 -31.23 -2.93 -2.34
CA GLU A 108 -31.06 -4.20 -1.65
C GLU A 108 -29.58 -4.60 -1.64
N VAL A 109 -29.02 -4.80 -0.45
CA VAL A 109 -27.67 -5.34 -0.26
C VAL A 109 -27.79 -6.76 0.26
N ARG A 110 -27.41 -7.72 -0.58
CA ARG A 110 -27.46 -9.15 -0.23
C ARG A 110 -26.17 -9.64 0.41
N ARG A 111 -25.02 -8.99 0.08
CA ARG A 111 -23.72 -9.41 0.57
C ARG A 111 -22.80 -8.21 0.79
N VAL A 112 -22.08 -8.23 1.91
CA VAL A 112 -21.05 -7.23 2.26
C VAL A 112 -19.72 -7.94 2.45
N PHE A 113 -18.69 -7.47 1.76
CA PHE A 113 -17.32 -7.97 1.92
C PHE A 113 -16.52 -6.99 2.78
N VAL A 114 -15.93 -7.50 3.86
CA VAL A 114 -15.02 -6.76 4.73
C VAL A 114 -13.63 -7.34 4.56
N LEU A 115 -12.68 -6.49 4.12
CA LEU A 115 -11.29 -6.91 3.91
C LEU A 115 -10.50 -6.80 5.21
N SER A 116 -9.84 -7.89 5.61
CA SER A 116 -8.87 -7.92 6.70
C SER A 116 -7.46 -8.10 6.13
N ARG A 117 -6.59 -7.11 6.35
CA ARG A 117 -5.18 -7.16 5.92
C ARG A 117 -4.19 -6.95 7.06
N VAL A 118 -4.69 -6.87 8.27
CA VAL A 118 -3.91 -6.46 9.42
C VAL A 118 -3.51 -7.66 10.30
N THR A 119 -2.59 -7.42 11.21
CA THR A 119 -2.17 -8.41 12.20
C THR A 119 -3.30 -8.72 13.18
N LEU A 120 -3.24 -9.87 13.83
CA LEU A 120 -4.30 -10.40 14.70
C LEU A 120 -4.84 -9.35 15.71
N GLY A 121 -3.97 -8.51 16.30
CA GLY A 121 -4.39 -7.49 17.27
C GLY A 121 -5.20 -6.36 16.62
N ALA A 122 -4.79 -5.90 15.45
CA ALA A 122 -5.51 -4.85 14.71
C ALA A 122 -6.81 -5.37 14.09
N ASP A 123 -6.92 -6.67 13.78
CA ASP A 123 -8.18 -7.29 13.36
C ASP A 123 -9.25 -7.20 14.44
N VAL A 124 -8.88 -7.36 15.72
CA VAL A 124 -9.81 -7.20 16.83
C VAL A 124 -10.24 -5.74 16.97
N ALA A 125 -9.31 -4.79 16.89
CA ALA A 125 -9.61 -3.38 17.14
C ALA A 125 -10.27 -2.66 15.95
N VAL A 126 -9.90 -2.99 14.72
CA VAL A 126 -10.34 -2.28 13.50
C VAL A 126 -11.38 -3.08 12.74
N THR A 127 -11.07 -4.32 12.41
CA THR A 127 -11.96 -5.16 11.57
C THR A 127 -13.26 -5.50 12.29
N SER A 128 -13.24 -5.70 13.62
CA SER A 128 -14.45 -5.96 14.41
C SER A 128 -15.42 -4.77 14.39
N VAL A 129 -14.91 -3.55 14.45
CA VAL A 129 -15.72 -2.32 14.35
C VAL A 129 -16.36 -2.21 12.97
N ALA A 130 -15.60 -2.49 11.90
CA ALA A 130 -16.13 -2.49 10.54
C ALA A 130 -17.21 -3.57 10.34
N LEU A 131 -17.02 -4.77 10.90
CA LEU A 131 -18.01 -5.85 10.87
C LEU A 131 -19.29 -5.49 11.63
N ALA A 132 -19.16 -4.88 12.82
CA ALA A 132 -20.31 -4.43 13.60
C ALA A 132 -21.11 -3.35 12.85
N ALA A 133 -20.43 -2.36 12.31
CA ALA A 133 -21.06 -1.30 11.52
C ALA A 133 -21.72 -1.83 10.23
N ALA A 134 -21.10 -2.80 9.56
CA ALA A 134 -21.67 -3.43 8.39
C ALA A 134 -22.96 -4.20 8.75
N LYS A 135 -22.97 -4.92 9.87
CA LYS A 135 -24.13 -5.69 10.35
C LYS A 135 -25.29 -4.78 10.80
N GLU A 136 -24.96 -3.69 11.48
CA GLU A 136 -25.94 -2.68 11.87
C GLU A 136 -26.58 -2.01 10.64
N ARG A 137 -25.76 -1.65 9.65
CA ARG A 137 -26.22 -0.96 8.44
C ARG A 137 -26.98 -1.86 7.47
N PHE A 138 -26.65 -3.16 7.42
CA PHE A 138 -27.21 -4.17 6.52
C PHE A 138 -27.56 -5.45 7.27
N PRO A 139 -28.61 -5.42 8.12
CA PRO A 139 -28.93 -6.53 9.03
C PRO A 139 -29.28 -7.84 8.29
N ASP A 140 -29.87 -7.73 7.10
CA ASP A 140 -30.31 -8.88 6.29
C ASP A 140 -29.22 -9.37 5.31
N ALA A 141 -28.10 -8.67 5.21
CA ALA A 141 -27.03 -9.06 4.30
C ALA A 141 -26.11 -10.13 4.91
N GLU A 142 -25.61 -11.01 4.03
CA GLU A 142 -24.51 -11.90 4.37
C GLU A 142 -23.22 -11.10 4.51
N ILE A 143 -22.54 -11.19 5.66
CA ILE A 143 -21.25 -10.50 5.88
C ILE A 143 -20.13 -11.51 5.65
N CYS A 144 -19.30 -11.23 4.62
CA CYS A 144 -18.14 -12.03 4.26
C CYS A 144 -16.85 -11.35 4.69
N LEU A 145 -16.05 -12.00 5.55
CA LEU A 145 -14.70 -11.56 5.88
C LEU A 145 -13.71 -12.14 4.88
N VAL A 146 -12.97 -11.28 4.20
CA VAL A 146 -11.94 -11.65 3.21
C VAL A 146 -10.57 -11.33 3.77
N GLY A 147 -9.72 -12.33 3.94
CA GLY A 147 -8.38 -12.17 4.50
C GLY A 147 -7.62 -13.49 4.56
N PRO A 148 -6.37 -13.48 5.06
CA PRO A 148 -5.60 -14.68 5.27
C PRO A 148 -6.33 -15.69 6.15
N GLU A 149 -6.14 -16.99 5.90
CA GLU A 149 -6.84 -18.06 6.61
C GLU A 149 -6.68 -18.00 8.14
N LYS A 150 -5.50 -17.60 8.62
CA LYS A 150 -5.19 -17.40 10.04
C LYS A 150 -6.09 -16.37 10.73
N ASN A 151 -6.65 -15.41 10.00
CA ASN A 151 -7.52 -14.37 10.54
C ASN A 151 -9.00 -14.83 10.63
N GLY A 152 -9.36 -15.95 10.00
CA GLY A 152 -10.72 -16.47 9.99
C GLY A 152 -11.18 -17.13 11.31
N VAL A 153 -10.27 -17.37 12.26
CA VAL A 153 -10.60 -18.00 13.56
C VAL A 153 -11.33 -17.01 14.48
N ALA A 154 -11.00 -15.72 14.43
CA ALA A 154 -11.65 -14.69 15.24
C ALA A 154 -13.09 -14.35 14.76
N ALA A 155 -13.41 -14.61 13.49
CA ALA A 155 -14.72 -14.31 12.90
C ALA A 155 -15.82 -15.31 13.25
N ARG A 156 -15.50 -16.46 13.88
CA ARG A 156 -16.49 -17.49 14.24
C ARG A 156 -17.44 -17.12 15.38
N ALA A 157 -17.17 -16.06 16.14
CA ALA A 157 -18.03 -15.61 17.24
C ALA A 157 -19.32 -14.90 16.78
N GLY A 158 -19.49 -14.61 15.50
CA GLY A 158 -20.69 -13.98 14.96
C GLY A 158 -20.96 -14.42 13.54
N ARG A 159 -21.57 -15.60 13.31
CA ARG A 159 -22.16 -16.09 12.03
C ARG A 159 -21.69 -15.42 10.72
N ALA A 160 -20.40 -15.12 10.56
CA ALA A 160 -19.83 -14.77 9.28
C ALA A 160 -19.40 -16.06 8.56
N ARG A 161 -19.95 -16.32 7.39
CA ARG A 161 -19.53 -17.45 6.54
C ARG A 161 -18.29 -17.03 5.74
N ARG A 162 -17.40 -17.99 5.48
CA ARG A 162 -16.28 -17.82 4.53
C ARG A 162 -16.84 -17.90 3.11
N CYS A 163 -16.41 -17.01 2.26
CA CYS A 163 -16.54 -17.14 0.80
C CYS A 163 -15.26 -17.69 0.21
#